data_273727b68b4680a54a96854d48ab4bd8
#
_entry.id   273727b68b4680a54a96854d48ab4bd8
#
_cell.length_a   1.000
_cell.length_b   1.000
_cell.length_c   1.000
_cell.angle_alpha   90.00
_cell.angle_beta   90.00
_cell.angle_gamma   90.00
#
_symmetry.space_group_name_H-M   'P 1'
#
loop_
_entity.id
_entity.type
_entity.pdbx_description
1 polymer ?
#
loop_
_entity_poly.entity_id
_entity_poly.type
_entity_poly.pdbx_seq_one_letter_code
_entity_poly.pdbx_strand_id
1 'polypeptide(L)'
;GCAFERFTQHGPLAVLPLPSTSRHEQRYNVVWSVSEAEVDALMDLSDEQFCGRLQEAFGWRLGAVSAVGRRSQWPLVRSLASEQWRAGFLLVGNAAHTLHPVAGQGLNLSLREADLLAETLIAAVTSGQPLSRISSLRGYLTQVAAEQQFLASSTDLLATLFNPRGVLLDSPRNASLALLDLLPGARAHIARMVTGYRHA
;
A
#
# COMPACT_ATOMS: atom_id res chain seq x y z
N GLY A 1 -16.26 -5.07 8.75
CA GLY A 1 -15.11 -5.56 8.06
C GLY A 1 -13.82 -4.96 8.57
N CYS A 2 -12.91 -5.82 9.03
CA CYS A 2 -11.58 -5.42 9.47
C CYS A 2 -10.55 -6.09 8.56
N ALA A 3 -9.62 -5.31 8.01
CA ALA A 3 -8.47 -5.81 7.27
C ALA A 3 -7.35 -6.17 8.26
N PHE A 4 -6.61 -7.20 7.95
CA PHE A 4 -5.47 -7.66 8.74
C PHE A 4 -4.24 -7.69 7.86
N GLU A 5 -3.12 -7.17 8.36
CA GLU A 5 -1.81 -7.29 7.73
C GLU A 5 -0.83 -7.91 8.72
N ARG A 6 -0.08 -8.88 8.25
CA ARG A 6 0.95 -9.56 9.01
C ARG A 6 2.26 -9.53 8.24
N PHE A 7 3.30 -9.07 8.88
CA PHE A 7 4.65 -9.18 8.35
C PHE A 7 5.19 -10.58 8.69
N THR A 8 5.31 -11.41 7.67
CA THR A 8 5.84 -12.76 7.80
C THR A 8 7.33 -12.78 7.45
N GLN A 9 8.01 -13.88 7.75
CA GLN A 9 9.39 -14.08 7.31
C GLN A 9 9.56 -14.19 5.77
N HIS A 10 8.45 -14.37 5.03
CA HIS A 10 8.42 -14.40 3.57
C HIS A 10 7.96 -13.08 2.95
N GLY A 11 7.56 -12.12 3.77
CA GLY A 11 7.07 -10.81 3.38
C GLY A 11 5.70 -10.45 3.95
N PRO A 12 5.16 -9.27 3.63
CA PRO A 12 3.86 -8.83 4.10
C PRO A 12 2.72 -9.65 3.49
N LEU A 13 1.76 -10.00 4.35
CA LEU A 13 0.57 -10.77 4.03
C LEU A 13 -0.66 -10.01 4.53
N ALA A 14 -1.45 -9.48 3.62
CA ALA A 14 -2.70 -8.79 3.91
C ALA A 14 -3.91 -9.68 3.62
N VAL A 15 -4.87 -9.68 4.54
CA VAL A 15 -6.14 -10.40 4.43
C VAL A 15 -7.28 -9.40 4.56
N LEU A 16 -8.01 -9.19 3.47
CA LEU A 16 -8.99 -8.14 3.29
C LEU A 16 -10.39 -8.77 3.20
N PRO A 17 -11.35 -8.38 4.05
CA PRO A 17 -12.68 -8.96 4.03
C PRO A 17 -13.41 -8.60 2.72
N LEU A 18 -14.08 -9.58 2.15
CA LEU A 18 -14.98 -9.43 1.01
C LEU A 18 -16.44 -9.60 1.44
N PRO A 19 -17.39 -9.03 0.70
CA PRO A 19 -18.79 -9.30 0.92
C PRO A 19 -19.10 -10.79 0.89
N SER A 20 -19.98 -11.26 1.76
CA SER A 20 -20.48 -12.63 1.76
C SER A 20 -21.24 -12.94 0.47
N THR A 21 -21.31 -14.22 0.13
CA THR A 21 -22.14 -14.73 -0.97
C THR A 21 -23.07 -15.81 -0.42
N SER A 22 -24.04 -16.24 -1.22
CA SER A 22 -24.94 -17.32 -0.85
C SER A 22 -24.24 -18.67 -0.57
N ARG A 23 -23.01 -18.84 -1.08
CA ARG A 23 -22.22 -20.06 -0.89
C ARG A 23 -21.15 -19.94 0.20
N HIS A 24 -20.71 -18.73 0.49
CA HIS A 24 -19.59 -18.47 1.41
C HIS A 24 -19.90 -17.25 2.28
N GLU A 25 -20.10 -17.47 3.56
CA GLU A 25 -20.40 -16.42 4.52
C GLU A 25 -19.16 -15.58 4.81
N GLN A 26 -18.00 -16.20 4.95
CA GLN A 26 -16.73 -15.52 5.19
C GLN A 26 -15.81 -15.67 3.98
N ARG A 27 -15.45 -14.54 3.39
CA ARG A 27 -14.55 -14.45 2.24
C ARG A 27 -13.53 -13.35 2.44
N TYR A 28 -12.34 -13.61 1.94
CA TYR A 28 -11.24 -12.68 2.02
C TYR A 28 -10.50 -12.60 0.68
N ASN A 29 -10.02 -11.43 0.34
CA ASN A 29 -8.97 -11.26 -0.65
C ASN A 29 -7.62 -11.32 0.08
N VAL A 30 -6.69 -12.08 -0.45
CA VAL A 30 -5.36 -12.25 0.12
C VAL A 30 -4.34 -11.62 -0.81
N VAL A 31 -3.53 -10.71 -0.28
CA VAL A 31 -2.37 -10.13 -0.96
C VAL A 31 -1.13 -10.57 -0.20
N TRP A 32 -0.36 -11.46 -0.80
CA TRP A 32 0.86 -12.01 -0.20
C TRP A 32 2.08 -11.61 -1.03
N SER A 33 2.89 -10.72 -0.49
CA SER A 33 4.15 -10.33 -1.12
C SER A 33 5.24 -11.32 -0.69
N VAL A 34 5.86 -11.95 -1.66
CA VAL A 34 6.95 -12.92 -1.45
C VAL A 34 8.12 -12.60 -2.38
N SER A 35 9.27 -13.23 -2.14
CA SER A 35 10.40 -13.11 -3.06
C SER A 35 10.10 -13.77 -4.41
N GLU A 36 10.72 -13.27 -5.47
CA GLU A 36 10.57 -13.82 -6.82
C GLU A 36 10.88 -15.32 -6.87
N ALA A 37 11.87 -15.78 -6.10
CA ALA A 37 12.25 -17.18 -6.02
C ALA A 37 11.19 -18.10 -5.39
N GLU A 38 10.26 -17.54 -4.61
CA GLU A 38 9.20 -18.29 -3.91
C GLU A 38 7.88 -18.30 -4.67
N VAL A 39 7.69 -17.37 -5.62
CA VAL A 39 6.42 -17.19 -6.33
C VAL A 39 6.01 -18.47 -7.07
N ASP A 40 6.89 -19.03 -7.90
CA ASP A 40 6.57 -20.20 -8.70
C ASP A 40 6.23 -21.40 -7.82
N ALA A 41 7.01 -21.61 -6.76
CA ALA A 41 6.75 -22.68 -5.80
C ALA A 41 5.39 -22.55 -5.11
N LEU A 42 4.94 -21.31 -4.79
CA LEU A 42 3.62 -21.07 -4.22
C LEU A 42 2.48 -21.24 -5.24
N MET A 43 2.71 -20.83 -6.49
CA MET A 43 1.72 -20.95 -7.55
C MET A 43 1.49 -22.40 -7.97
N ASP A 44 2.50 -23.25 -7.89
CA ASP A 44 2.45 -24.67 -8.26
C ASP A 44 1.82 -25.56 -7.18
N LEU A 45 1.61 -25.05 -5.95
CA LEU A 45 0.94 -25.81 -4.90
C LEU A 45 -0.50 -26.17 -5.30
N SER A 46 -0.96 -27.36 -4.89
CA SER A 46 -2.39 -27.66 -4.91
C SER A 46 -3.17 -26.69 -4.02
N ASP A 47 -4.48 -26.59 -4.19
CA ASP A 47 -5.32 -25.71 -3.36
C ASP A 47 -5.24 -26.06 -1.89
N GLU A 48 -5.18 -27.36 -1.57
CA GLU A 48 -5.04 -27.85 -0.19
C GLU A 48 -3.67 -27.47 0.42
N GLN A 49 -2.59 -27.68 -0.34
CA GLN A 49 -1.25 -27.30 0.08
C GLN A 49 -1.11 -25.79 0.26
N PHE A 50 -1.71 -25.01 -0.63
CA PHE A 50 -1.72 -23.55 -0.52
C PHE A 50 -2.49 -23.07 0.72
N CYS A 51 -3.66 -23.65 1.02
CA CYS A 51 -4.39 -23.38 2.26
C CYS A 51 -3.54 -23.64 3.50
N GLY A 52 -2.81 -24.77 3.53
CA GLY A 52 -1.87 -25.07 4.62
C GLY A 52 -0.77 -24.03 4.77
N ARG A 53 -0.10 -23.67 3.67
CA ARG A 53 0.95 -22.64 3.68
C ARG A 53 0.43 -21.25 4.09
N LEU A 54 -0.76 -20.89 3.63
CA LEU A 54 -1.41 -19.64 4.01
C LEU A 54 -1.77 -19.65 5.50
N GLN A 55 -2.30 -20.77 6.00
CA GLN A 55 -2.62 -20.93 7.42
C GLN A 55 -1.38 -20.81 8.31
N GLU A 56 -0.27 -21.43 7.92
CA GLU A 56 1.01 -21.33 8.66
C GLU A 56 1.51 -19.88 8.68
N ALA A 57 1.49 -19.21 7.53
CA ALA A 57 1.98 -17.84 7.40
C ALA A 57 1.10 -16.83 8.14
N PHE A 58 -0.23 -16.95 8.03
CA PHE A 58 -1.16 -15.99 8.64
C PHE A 58 -1.49 -16.34 10.10
N GLY A 59 -1.55 -17.63 10.47
CA GLY A 59 -2.00 -18.08 11.77
C GLY A 59 -3.52 -18.24 11.85
N TRP A 60 -4.03 -18.49 13.08
CA TRP A 60 -5.40 -18.90 13.35
C TRP A 60 -6.36 -17.76 13.72
N ARG A 61 -5.95 -16.52 13.60
CA ARG A 61 -6.75 -15.36 14.06
C ARG A 61 -8.12 -15.24 13.39
N LEU A 62 -8.25 -15.71 12.17
CA LEU A 62 -9.50 -15.69 11.39
C LEU A 62 -10.13 -17.09 11.25
N GLY A 63 -9.69 -18.05 12.05
CA GLY A 63 -10.12 -19.45 11.93
C GLY A 63 -9.33 -20.21 10.86
N ALA A 64 -9.88 -21.35 10.43
CA ALA A 64 -9.25 -22.21 9.44
C ALA A 64 -9.46 -21.70 8.02
N VAL A 65 -8.41 -21.75 7.21
CA VAL A 65 -8.49 -21.52 5.76
C VAL A 65 -9.01 -22.80 5.12
N SER A 66 -10.27 -22.82 4.73
CA SER A 66 -10.97 -24.02 4.23
C SER A 66 -10.89 -24.21 2.73
N ALA A 67 -10.72 -23.12 1.97
CA ALA A 67 -10.63 -23.17 0.52
C ALA A 67 -9.91 -21.94 -0.03
N VAL A 68 -9.30 -22.08 -1.19
CA VAL A 68 -8.70 -20.98 -1.94
C VAL A 68 -9.42 -20.83 -3.29
N GLY A 69 -9.57 -19.61 -3.74
CA GLY A 69 -10.08 -19.31 -5.06
C GLY A 69 -8.96 -19.14 -6.08
N ARG A 70 -9.25 -18.38 -7.14
CA ARG A 70 -8.28 -18.09 -8.19
C ARG A 70 -7.04 -17.38 -7.62
N ARG A 71 -5.87 -17.91 -7.91
CA ARG A 71 -4.57 -17.31 -7.63
C ARG A 71 -4.07 -16.57 -8.86
N SER A 72 -3.37 -15.46 -8.65
CA SER A 72 -2.71 -14.68 -9.70
C SER A 72 -1.45 -14.07 -9.13
N GLN A 73 -0.42 -13.91 -9.96
CA GLN A 73 0.84 -13.27 -9.56
C GLN A 73 1.06 -11.99 -10.35
N TRP A 74 1.71 -11.01 -9.71
CA TRP A 74 2.04 -9.72 -10.30
C TRP A 74 3.42 -9.29 -9.82
N PRO A 75 4.31 -8.86 -10.71
CA PRO A 75 5.60 -8.31 -10.29
C PRO A 75 5.37 -6.99 -9.54
N LEU A 76 5.97 -6.88 -8.36
CA LEU A 76 5.95 -5.65 -7.56
C LEU A 76 7.16 -4.80 -7.95
N VAL A 77 6.98 -3.92 -8.91
CA VAL A 77 8.02 -2.99 -9.36
C VAL A 77 7.68 -1.61 -8.85
N ARG A 78 8.54 -1.07 -7.98
CA ARG A 78 8.46 0.34 -7.61
C ARG A 78 8.89 1.18 -8.79
N SER A 79 8.09 2.16 -9.15
CA SER A 79 8.46 3.17 -10.16
C SER A 79 8.04 4.56 -9.70
N LEU A 80 8.82 5.55 -10.09
CA LEU A 80 8.50 6.95 -9.92
C LEU A 80 9.00 7.67 -11.18
N ALA A 81 8.07 8.31 -11.90
CA ALA A 81 8.41 9.05 -13.11
C ALA A 81 9.32 10.22 -12.76
N SER A 82 10.48 10.29 -13.42
CA SER A 82 11.45 11.37 -13.24
C SER A 82 10.90 12.72 -13.74
N GLU A 83 9.97 12.68 -14.68
CA GLU A 83 9.27 13.84 -15.22
C GLU A 83 7.77 13.52 -15.30
N GLN A 84 6.95 14.26 -14.58
CA GLN A 84 5.52 14.04 -14.53
C GLN A 84 4.71 15.03 -15.35
N TRP A 85 5.35 16.09 -15.86
CA TRP A 85 4.71 17.15 -16.64
C TRP A 85 5.51 17.54 -17.88
N ARG A 86 4.83 17.68 -18.98
CA ARG A 86 5.28 18.39 -20.20
C ARG A 86 4.15 19.26 -20.73
N ALA A 87 4.46 20.23 -21.61
CA ALA A 87 3.44 21.09 -22.20
C ALA A 87 2.31 20.26 -22.84
N GLY A 88 1.09 20.40 -22.30
CA GLY A 88 -0.09 19.66 -22.74
C GLY A 88 -0.21 18.21 -22.23
N PHE A 89 0.68 17.77 -21.34
CA PHE A 89 0.69 16.39 -20.82
C PHE A 89 1.05 16.32 -19.33
N LEU A 90 0.28 15.56 -18.56
CA LEU A 90 0.52 15.32 -17.14
C LEU A 90 0.33 13.83 -16.82
N LEU A 91 1.28 13.23 -16.12
CA LEU A 91 1.14 11.90 -15.53
C LEU A 91 0.49 12.01 -14.16
N VAL A 92 -0.47 11.12 -13.87
CA VAL A 92 -1.21 11.10 -12.61
C VAL A 92 -1.39 9.66 -12.14
N GLY A 93 -1.42 9.45 -10.83
CA GLY A 93 -1.67 8.15 -10.22
C GLY A 93 -0.64 7.10 -10.63
N ASN A 94 -1.09 5.90 -10.99
CA ASN A 94 -0.21 4.76 -11.29
C ASN A 94 0.70 4.98 -12.51
N ALA A 95 0.38 5.92 -13.39
CA ALA A 95 1.25 6.33 -14.50
C ALA A 95 2.42 7.20 -14.02
N ALA A 96 2.24 7.94 -12.93
CA ALA A 96 3.28 8.77 -12.32
C ALA A 96 4.12 7.98 -11.31
N HIS A 97 3.50 7.08 -10.55
CA HIS A 97 4.17 6.34 -9.50
C HIS A 97 3.53 4.97 -9.24
N THR A 98 4.34 3.98 -8.95
CA THR A 98 3.92 2.69 -8.38
C THR A 98 4.65 2.48 -7.06
N LEU A 99 3.91 2.37 -5.97
CA LEU A 99 4.45 2.18 -4.63
C LEU A 99 4.38 0.71 -4.22
N HIS A 100 5.20 0.33 -3.23
CA HIS A 100 5.08 -0.99 -2.62
C HIS A 100 3.68 -1.14 -1.98
N PRO A 101 2.99 -2.30 -2.12
CA PRO A 101 1.61 -2.49 -1.65
C PRO A 101 1.45 -2.50 -0.13
N VAL A 102 2.54 -2.45 0.62
CA VAL A 102 2.51 -2.34 2.09
C VAL A 102 1.63 -1.18 2.51
N ALA A 103 0.71 -1.46 3.43
CA ALA A 103 -0.30 -0.53 3.94
C ALA A 103 -1.32 0.00 2.90
N GLY A 104 -1.35 -0.51 1.66
CA GLY A 104 -2.37 -0.20 0.65
C GLY A 104 -2.50 1.27 0.25
N GLN A 105 -1.41 2.05 0.33
CA GLN A 105 -1.45 3.52 0.18
C GLN A 105 -1.50 4.02 -1.27
N GLY A 106 -1.17 3.18 -2.26
CA GLY A 106 -1.06 3.62 -3.66
C GLY A 106 -2.36 4.24 -4.21
N LEU A 107 -3.51 3.59 -4.00
CA LEU A 107 -4.80 4.13 -4.43
C LEU A 107 -5.16 5.42 -3.67
N ASN A 108 -4.94 5.45 -2.37
CA ASN A 108 -5.23 6.63 -1.54
C ASN A 108 -4.40 7.84 -1.98
N LEU A 109 -3.13 7.65 -2.29
CA LEU A 109 -2.27 8.69 -2.85
C LEU A 109 -2.83 9.20 -4.18
N SER A 110 -3.15 8.30 -5.11
CA SER A 110 -3.69 8.66 -6.42
C SER A 110 -5.02 9.45 -6.33
N LEU A 111 -5.89 9.10 -5.37
CA LEU A 111 -7.14 9.83 -5.13
C LEU A 111 -6.88 11.24 -4.59
N ARG A 112 -5.95 11.38 -3.64
CA ARG A 112 -5.57 12.71 -3.13
C ARG A 112 -4.92 13.59 -4.21
N GLU A 113 -4.08 13.00 -5.06
CA GLU A 113 -3.50 13.69 -6.21
C GLU A 113 -4.57 14.17 -7.19
N ALA A 114 -5.56 13.33 -7.48
CA ALA A 114 -6.66 13.67 -8.37
C ALA A 114 -7.52 14.82 -7.80
N ASP A 115 -7.78 14.82 -6.50
CA ASP A 115 -8.53 15.87 -5.81
C ASP A 115 -7.77 17.21 -5.85
N LEU A 116 -6.49 17.20 -5.45
CA LEU A 116 -5.62 18.37 -5.52
C LEU A 116 -5.46 18.91 -6.95
N LEU A 117 -5.36 18.01 -7.93
CA LEU A 117 -5.30 18.40 -9.34
C LEU A 117 -6.59 19.09 -9.77
N ALA A 118 -7.75 18.55 -9.39
CA ALA A 118 -9.04 19.13 -9.71
C ALA A 118 -9.15 20.56 -9.14
N GLU A 119 -8.81 20.75 -7.87
CA GLU A 119 -8.79 22.07 -7.24
C GLU A 119 -7.84 23.04 -7.97
N THR A 120 -6.64 22.57 -8.32
CA THR A 120 -5.63 23.38 -9.03
C THR A 120 -6.12 23.81 -10.40
N LEU A 121 -6.74 22.89 -11.16
CA LEU A 121 -7.26 23.18 -12.50
C LEU A 121 -8.45 24.15 -12.44
N ILE A 122 -9.36 23.97 -11.50
CA ILE A 122 -10.50 24.88 -11.30
C ILE A 122 -10.01 26.29 -10.98
N ALA A 123 -9.05 26.41 -10.05
CA ALA A 123 -8.48 27.72 -9.70
C ALA A 123 -7.78 28.39 -10.89
N ALA A 124 -7.04 27.63 -11.69
CA ALA A 124 -6.36 28.14 -12.88
C ALA A 124 -7.37 28.63 -13.94
N VAL A 125 -8.42 27.87 -14.21
CA VAL A 125 -9.49 28.25 -15.16
C VAL A 125 -10.22 29.50 -14.67
N THR A 126 -10.60 29.54 -13.40
CA THR A 126 -11.32 30.67 -12.79
C THR A 126 -10.50 31.97 -12.83
N SER A 127 -9.17 31.86 -12.70
CA SER A 127 -8.26 33.02 -12.78
C SER A 127 -7.76 33.32 -14.20
N GLY A 128 -8.28 32.64 -15.22
CA GLY A 128 -7.92 32.86 -16.62
C GLY A 128 -6.49 32.44 -16.97
N GLN A 129 -5.87 31.55 -16.13
CA GLN A 129 -4.51 31.07 -16.39
C GLN A 129 -4.54 29.90 -17.39
N PRO A 130 -3.60 29.87 -18.36
CA PRO A 130 -3.52 28.80 -19.34
C PRO A 130 -3.04 27.51 -18.68
N LEU A 131 -3.83 26.42 -18.81
CA LEU A 131 -3.52 25.09 -18.22
C LEU A 131 -2.25 24.45 -18.82
N SER A 132 -1.84 24.89 -20.02
CA SER A 132 -0.63 24.38 -20.68
C SER A 132 0.68 24.89 -20.08
N ARG A 133 0.63 25.87 -19.17
CA ARG A 133 1.83 26.44 -18.56
C ARG A 133 2.14 25.76 -17.22
N ILE A 134 3.43 25.46 -17.03
CA ILE A 134 3.91 24.89 -15.75
C ILE A 134 3.59 25.79 -14.54
N SER A 135 3.51 27.11 -14.75
CA SER A 135 3.17 28.07 -13.67
C SER A 135 1.83 27.74 -13.02
N SER A 136 0.85 27.28 -13.81
CA SER A 136 -0.48 26.91 -13.32
C SER A 136 -0.50 25.60 -12.51
N LEU A 137 0.47 24.73 -12.72
CA LEU A 137 0.58 23.39 -12.09
C LEU A 137 1.74 23.28 -11.10
N ARG A 138 2.58 24.31 -10.96
CA ARG A 138 3.79 24.24 -10.13
C ARG A 138 3.50 23.87 -8.68
N GLY A 139 2.48 24.48 -8.07
CA GLY A 139 2.08 24.20 -6.68
C GLY A 139 1.68 22.73 -6.52
N TYR A 140 0.83 22.24 -7.41
CA TYR A 140 0.43 20.83 -7.48
C TYR A 140 1.65 19.91 -7.57
N LEU A 141 2.51 20.11 -8.57
CA LEU A 141 3.68 19.26 -8.82
C LEU A 141 4.63 19.22 -7.61
N THR A 142 4.85 20.36 -6.95
CA THR A 142 5.73 20.43 -5.76
C THR A 142 5.13 19.65 -4.59
N GLN A 143 3.83 19.81 -4.33
CA GLN A 143 3.16 19.13 -3.22
C GLN A 143 3.07 17.63 -3.46
N VAL A 144 2.70 17.21 -4.66
CA VAL A 144 2.58 15.81 -5.04
C VAL A 144 3.95 15.11 -5.00
N ALA A 145 5.00 15.73 -5.51
CA ALA A 145 6.35 15.17 -5.46
C ALA A 145 6.83 14.93 -4.02
N ALA A 146 6.56 15.86 -3.11
CA ALA A 146 6.91 15.70 -1.69
C ALA A 146 6.15 14.54 -1.04
N GLU A 147 4.85 14.40 -1.31
CA GLU A 147 4.03 13.33 -0.77
C GLU A 147 4.40 11.95 -1.34
N GLN A 148 4.64 11.87 -2.65
CA GLN A 148 5.10 10.66 -3.33
C GLN A 148 6.43 10.18 -2.74
N GLN A 149 7.39 11.09 -2.56
CA GLN A 149 8.70 10.77 -2.03
C GLN A 149 8.64 10.34 -0.56
N PHE A 150 7.81 11.00 0.24
CA PHE A 150 7.57 10.61 1.63
C PHE A 150 6.97 9.21 1.74
N LEU A 151 5.92 8.93 0.99
CA LEU A 151 5.27 7.60 1.01
C LEU A 151 6.18 6.51 0.45
N ALA A 152 6.89 6.79 -0.64
CA ALA A 152 7.86 5.85 -1.20
C ALA A 152 8.94 5.49 -0.18
N SER A 153 9.53 6.48 0.48
CA SER A 153 10.56 6.26 1.51
C SER A 153 10.01 5.54 2.73
N SER A 154 8.79 5.87 3.16
CA SER A 154 8.14 5.23 4.31
C SER A 154 7.81 3.76 4.05
N THR A 155 7.29 3.44 2.87
CA THR A 155 6.98 2.05 2.49
C THR A 155 8.24 1.21 2.30
N ASP A 156 9.32 1.80 1.76
CA ASP A 156 10.62 1.13 1.64
C ASP A 156 11.24 0.86 3.02
N LEU A 157 11.14 1.83 3.93
CA LEU A 157 11.61 1.66 5.31
C LEU A 157 10.85 0.53 6.00
N LEU A 158 9.51 0.50 5.88
CA LEU A 158 8.69 -0.59 6.42
C LEU A 158 9.09 -1.93 5.81
N ALA A 159 9.18 -2.02 4.48
CA ALA A 159 9.60 -3.24 3.80
C ALA A 159 10.99 -3.72 4.26
N THR A 160 11.92 -2.80 4.50
CA THR A 160 13.28 -3.11 4.97
C THR A 160 13.29 -3.55 6.43
N LEU A 161 12.57 -2.86 7.32
CA LEU A 161 12.48 -3.19 8.75
C LEU A 161 11.86 -4.57 9.00
N PHE A 162 10.95 -4.98 8.13
CA PHE A 162 10.27 -6.28 8.24
C PHE A 162 10.88 -7.36 7.33
N ASN A 163 12.00 -7.08 6.65
CA ASN A 163 12.73 -8.08 5.88
C ASN A 163 13.55 -8.98 6.83
N PRO A 164 13.37 -10.31 6.78
CA PRO A 164 13.93 -11.26 7.76
C PRO A 164 15.45 -11.44 7.72
N ARG A 165 16.17 -10.74 6.86
CA ARG A 165 17.63 -10.91 6.69
C ARG A 165 18.48 -10.37 7.85
N GLY A 166 17.88 -9.83 8.92
CA GLY A 166 18.60 -9.28 10.06
C GLY A 166 18.07 -9.76 11.40
N VAL A 167 18.48 -10.95 11.86
CA VAL A 167 18.18 -11.48 13.20
C VAL A 167 18.51 -10.50 14.32
N LEU A 168 19.48 -9.60 14.10
CA LEU A 168 19.90 -8.57 15.07
C LEU A 168 18.87 -7.45 15.27
N LEU A 169 17.91 -7.26 14.35
CA LEU A 169 16.90 -6.19 14.41
C LEU A 169 15.55 -6.66 14.98
N ASP A 170 15.37 -7.96 15.24
CA ASP A 170 14.08 -8.48 15.69
C ASP A 170 13.71 -7.98 17.10
N SER A 171 14.66 -7.93 18.01
CA SER A 171 14.41 -7.45 19.38
C SER A 171 14.12 -5.94 19.45
N PRO A 172 14.93 -5.04 18.86
CA PRO A 172 14.63 -3.61 18.86
C PRO A 172 13.38 -3.27 18.05
N ARG A 173 13.09 -3.98 16.94
CA ARG A 173 11.86 -3.82 16.16
C ARG A 173 10.62 -4.15 17.00
N ASN A 174 10.60 -5.31 17.65
CA ASN A 174 9.48 -5.73 18.50
C ASN A 174 9.29 -4.80 19.70
N ALA A 175 10.39 -4.32 20.30
CA ALA A 175 10.34 -3.33 21.36
C ALA A 175 9.78 -1.99 20.87
N SER A 176 10.16 -1.52 19.68
CA SER A 176 9.65 -0.28 19.09
C SER A 176 8.14 -0.36 18.78
N LEU A 177 7.67 -1.49 18.27
CA LEU A 177 6.24 -1.71 18.03
C LEU A 177 5.45 -1.79 19.35
N ALA A 178 5.99 -2.46 20.36
CA ALA A 178 5.37 -2.50 21.69
C ALA A 178 5.35 -1.10 22.33
N LEU A 179 6.39 -0.29 22.15
CA LEU A 179 6.43 1.08 22.63
C LEU A 179 5.39 1.99 21.92
N LEU A 180 5.22 1.81 20.61
CA LEU A 180 4.16 2.50 19.85
C LEU A 180 2.75 2.11 20.33
N ASP A 181 2.54 0.88 20.75
CA ASP A 181 1.28 0.43 21.34
C ASP A 181 0.99 1.06 22.71
N LEU A 182 2.02 1.40 23.45
CA LEU A 182 1.91 2.06 24.76
C LEU A 182 1.70 3.59 24.65
N LEU A 183 1.84 4.18 23.45
CA LEU A 183 1.69 5.61 23.20
C LEU A 183 0.42 5.92 22.39
N PRO A 184 -0.75 6.10 23.02
CA PRO A 184 -2.03 6.31 22.32
C PRO A 184 -2.01 7.50 21.35
N GLY A 185 -1.27 8.56 21.68
CA GLY A 185 -1.10 9.72 20.81
C GLY A 185 -0.31 9.44 19.54
N ALA A 186 0.71 8.58 19.61
CA ALA A 186 1.52 8.20 18.46
C ALA A 186 0.70 7.35 17.46
N ARG A 187 -0.11 6.41 17.96
CA ARG A 187 -1.02 5.62 17.11
C ARG A 187 -2.03 6.49 16.38
N ALA A 188 -2.67 7.43 17.09
CA ALA A 188 -3.63 8.35 16.50
C ALA A 188 -2.98 9.29 15.47
N HIS A 189 -1.73 9.70 15.71
CA HIS A 189 -0.98 10.53 14.77
C HIS A 189 -0.62 9.76 13.49
N ILE A 190 -0.10 8.54 13.63
CA ILE A 190 0.21 7.65 12.49
C ILE A 190 -1.07 7.32 11.72
N ALA A 191 -2.16 6.97 12.41
CA ALA A 191 -3.44 6.68 11.77
C ALA A 191 -3.93 7.87 10.94
N ARG A 192 -3.89 9.09 11.47
CA ARG A 192 -4.27 10.31 10.73
C ARG A 192 -3.37 10.55 9.53
N MET A 193 -2.06 10.33 9.67
CA MET A 193 -1.11 10.50 8.58
C MET A 193 -1.36 9.50 7.45
N VAL A 194 -1.67 8.25 7.79
CA VAL A 194 -1.91 7.16 6.84
C VAL A 194 -3.30 7.27 6.18
N THR A 195 -4.32 7.73 6.91
CA THR A 195 -5.69 7.86 6.39
C THR A 195 -5.93 9.14 5.61
N GLY A 196 -4.99 10.08 5.64
CA GLY A 196 -5.12 11.36 4.91
C GLY A 196 -6.16 12.32 5.49
N TYR A 197 -6.76 12.01 6.65
CA TYR A 197 -7.65 12.94 7.35
C TYR A 197 -6.84 14.16 7.84
N ARG A 198 -6.69 15.13 6.96
CA ARG A 198 -6.31 16.49 7.31
C ARG A 198 -7.60 17.27 7.55
N HIS A 199 -7.90 17.53 8.81
CA HIS A 199 -8.97 18.38 9.31
C HIS A 199 -10.42 17.85 9.18
N ALA A 200 -10.97 17.38 10.28
CA ALA A 200 -12.27 17.81 10.76
C ALA A 200 -12.04 18.68 11.99
#